data_dd23e13dc8980e3cdb6b1bd8c1e91b2e
#
_entry.id   dd23e13dc8980e3cdb6b1bd8c1e91b2e
#
_cell.length_a   1.000
_cell.length_b   1.000
_cell.length_c   1.000
_cell.angle_alpha   90.00
_cell.angle_beta   90.00
_cell.angle_gamma   90.00
#
_symmetry.space_group_name_H-M   'P 1'
#
loop_
_entity.id
_entity.type
_entity.pdbx_description
1 polymer ?
#
loop_
_entity_poly.entity_id
_entity_poly.type
_entity_poly.pdbx_seq_one_letter_code
_entity_poly.pdbx_strand_id
1 'polypeptide(L)'
;VPYAMMAYFGSLTPLGFAGAAILQTYLVVLMVAALVGRIPAQQRVRAFWLAAGCCFLTSLPWFASYLMPDLLAAAIVLYAALLVSRFDEMSLPQQLVAAVIMVIAIVCHYGHVLLAVGSVGAALGLRLVLWRLSGRAVVFGLAPIVAALIANALFGLLAFDSTSVAPKRLPVLLARSLEDGPARWHLQEHCGTYQYEICQILGEIPDTVSGLLFEDSGLRKATAEQLDKVRAEEPVILMRSFMEYPVDQVWSMIGNSVDQLVSFGYEDFAWAEVSRGPDGEMVAQFDFENSRQMFIGLNVVHVAIVALAALAIAYLIITDAGVRRSKAIETVLVVLAAIVVNAVIFGGLSEPADRYQTRIVW
;
A
#
# COMPACT_ATOMS: atom_id res chain seq x y z
N VAL A 1 -10.94 5.08 -6.66
CA VAL A 1 -12.34 4.93 -7.11
C VAL A 1 -12.74 3.48 -7.39
N PRO A 2 -11.97 2.61 -8.12
CA PRO A 2 -12.38 1.20 -8.33
C PRO A 2 -12.67 0.45 -7.03
N TYR A 3 -11.90 0.69 -5.96
CA TYR A 3 -12.18 0.11 -4.65
C TYR A 3 -13.53 0.58 -4.07
N ALA A 4 -13.84 1.87 -4.17
CA ALA A 4 -15.14 2.39 -3.73
C ALA A 4 -16.31 1.78 -4.53
N MET A 5 -16.10 1.49 -5.82
CA MET A 5 -17.09 0.75 -6.62
C MET A 5 -17.26 -0.69 -6.13
N MET A 6 -16.16 -1.37 -5.79
CA MET A 6 -16.22 -2.72 -5.21
C MET A 6 -17.01 -2.71 -3.88
N ALA A 7 -16.75 -1.73 -3.02
CA ALA A 7 -17.49 -1.55 -1.76
C ALA A 7 -18.98 -1.24 -2.02
N TYR A 8 -19.28 -0.36 -2.98
CA TYR A 8 -20.64 -0.02 -3.37
C TYR A 8 -21.41 -1.22 -3.89
N PHE A 9 -20.86 -1.97 -4.85
CA PHE A 9 -21.51 -3.20 -5.35
C PHE A 9 -21.65 -4.25 -4.26
N GLY A 10 -20.68 -4.36 -3.36
CA GLY A 10 -20.80 -5.21 -2.17
C GLY A 10 -21.98 -4.82 -1.30
N SER A 11 -22.21 -3.52 -1.09
CA SER A 11 -23.31 -3.01 -0.26
C SER A 11 -24.72 -3.28 -0.86
N LEU A 12 -24.80 -3.52 -2.17
CA LEU A 12 -26.05 -3.89 -2.84
C LEU A 12 -26.42 -5.36 -2.67
N THR A 13 -25.51 -6.19 -2.15
CA THR A 13 -25.77 -7.60 -1.85
C THR A 13 -26.47 -7.74 -0.50
N PRO A 14 -27.14 -8.91 -0.24
CA PRO A 14 -27.69 -9.20 1.09
C PRO A 14 -26.66 -9.18 2.23
N LEU A 15 -25.36 -9.28 1.91
CA LEU A 15 -24.26 -9.22 2.85
C LEU A 15 -23.79 -7.79 3.14
N GLY A 16 -24.31 -6.80 2.42
CA GLY A 16 -23.86 -5.41 2.58
C GLY A 16 -22.37 -5.25 2.39
N PHE A 17 -21.75 -4.38 3.17
CA PHE A 17 -20.30 -4.16 3.12
C PHE A 17 -19.46 -5.38 3.51
N ALA A 18 -20.01 -6.32 4.27
CA ALA A 18 -19.33 -7.59 4.56
C ALA A 18 -19.03 -8.38 3.28
N GLY A 19 -19.86 -8.26 2.23
CA GLY A 19 -19.62 -8.87 0.93
C GLY A 19 -18.31 -8.38 0.29
N ALA A 20 -18.00 -7.09 0.38
CA ALA A 20 -16.75 -6.53 -0.13
C ALA A 20 -15.54 -6.98 0.72
N ALA A 21 -15.67 -7.03 2.05
CA ALA A 21 -14.63 -7.54 2.94
C ALA A 21 -14.33 -9.03 2.68
N ILE A 22 -15.34 -9.84 2.48
CA ILE A 22 -15.21 -11.26 2.09
C ILE A 22 -14.50 -11.38 0.74
N LEU A 23 -14.89 -10.59 -0.25
CA LEU A 23 -14.29 -10.65 -1.59
C LEU A 23 -12.80 -10.30 -1.55
N GLN A 24 -12.42 -9.18 -0.91
CA GLN A 24 -11.00 -8.79 -0.81
C GLN A 24 -10.17 -9.85 -0.08
N THR A 25 -10.70 -10.42 1.00
CA THR A 25 -10.05 -11.50 1.75
C THR A 25 -9.90 -12.76 0.89
N TYR A 26 -10.95 -13.13 0.15
CA TYR A 26 -10.93 -14.30 -0.74
C TYR A 26 -9.85 -14.17 -1.83
N LEU A 27 -9.68 -12.98 -2.43
CA LEU A 27 -8.61 -12.74 -3.41
C LEU A 27 -7.22 -13.01 -2.82
N VAL A 28 -6.97 -12.54 -1.60
CA VAL A 28 -5.69 -12.79 -0.91
C VAL A 28 -5.51 -14.26 -0.56
N VAL A 29 -6.56 -14.93 -0.07
CA VAL A 29 -6.52 -16.37 0.25
C VAL A 29 -6.20 -17.19 -1.01
N LEU A 30 -6.75 -16.85 -2.18
CA LEU A 30 -6.39 -17.50 -3.44
C LEU A 30 -4.90 -17.36 -3.76
N MET A 31 -4.30 -16.20 -3.51
CA MET A 31 -2.87 -15.97 -3.74
C MET A 31 -2.01 -16.79 -2.76
N VAL A 32 -2.39 -16.83 -1.48
CA VAL A 32 -1.73 -17.68 -0.47
C VAL A 32 -1.84 -19.15 -0.85
N ALA A 33 -3.03 -19.62 -1.24
CA ALA A 33 -3.25 -21.00 -1.66
C ALA A 33 -2.39 -21.36 -2.90
N ALA A 34 -2.24 -20.46 -3.85
CA ALA A 34 -1.38 -20.64 -5.01
C ALA A 34 0.10 -20.74 -4.60
N LEU A 35 0.55 -19.92 -3.64
CA LEU A 35 1.92 -19.93 -3.14
C LEU A 35 2.23 -21.21 -2.35
N VAL A 36 1.36 -21.60 -1.44
CA VAL A 36 1.51 -22.83 -0.63
C VAL A 36 1.39 -24.09 -1.51
N GLY A 37 0.50 -24.09 -2.49
CA GLY A 37 0.26 -25.19 -3.38
C GLY A 37 -0.40 -26.39 -2.70
N ARG A 38 -0.11 -27.61 -3.20
CA ARG A 38 -0.72 -28.83 -2.64
C ARG A 38 -0.04 -29.22 -1.34
N ILE A 39 -0.80 -29.24 -0.25
CA ILE A 39 -0.33 -29.70 1.05
C ILE A 39 -0.52 -31.21 1.15
N PRO A 40 0.57 -32.00 1.38
CA PRO A 40 0.45 -33.45 1.62
C PRO A 40 -0.50 -33.73 2.79
N ALA A 41 -1.24 -34.84 2.70
CA ALA A 41 -2.26 -35.21 3.70
C ALA A 41 -1.70 -35.19 5.13
N GLN A 42 -0.47 -35.67 5.31
CA GLN A 42 0.21 -35.75 6.61
C GLN A 42 0.52 -34.39 7.23
N GLN A 43 0.56 -33.33 6.40
CA GLN A 43 0.89 -31.97 6.84
C GLN A 43 -0.33 -31.05 6.98
N ARG A 44 -1.53 -31.51 6.60
CA ARG A 44 -2.74 -30.66 6.57
C ARG A 44 -3.12 -30.12 7.95
N VAL A 45 -3.00 -30.92 8.98
CA VAL A 45 -3.30 -30.50 10.38
C VAL A 45 -2.31 -29.41 10.83
N ARG A 46 -1.01 -29.59 10.55
CA ARG A 46 0.00 -28.57 10.86
C ARG A 46 -0.24 -27.28 10.08
N ALA A 47 -0.55 -27.38 8.78
CA ALA A 47 -0.84 -26.24 7.94
C ALA A 47 -2.11 -25.50 8.41
N PHE A 48 -3.14 -26.23 8.86
CA PHE A 48 -4.34 -25.64 9.45
C PHE A 48 -4.01 -24.81 10.70
N TRP A 49 -3.23 -25.36 11.63
CA TRP A 49 -2.86 -24.64 12.84
C TRP A 49 -1.93 -23.45 12.59
N LEU A 50 -1.03 -23.54 11.61
CA LEU A 50 -0.23 -22.40 11.17
C LEU A 50 -1.11 -21.30 10.56
N ALA A 51 -2.04 -21.66 9.68
CA ALA A 51 -2.98 -20.69 9.11
C ALA A 51 -3.86 -20.05 10.18
N ALA A 52 -4.38 -20.84 11.13
CA ALA A 52 -5.13 -20.33 12.28
C ALA A 52 -4.29 -19.38 13.13
N GLY A 53 -3.03 -19.76 13.42
CA GLY A 53 -2.09 -18.88 14.10
C GLY A 53 -1.88 -17.56 13.37
N CYS A 54 -1.65 -17.57 12.07
CA CYS A 54 -1.56 -16.35 11.26
C CYS A 54 -2.83 -15.51 11.35
N CYS A 55 -4.02 -16.15 11.31
CA CYS A 55 -5.29 -15.44 11.42
C CYS A 55 -5.54 -14.80 12.80
N PHE A 56 -5.00 -15.34 13.90
CA PHE A 56 -5.26 -14.82 15.23
C PHE A 56 -4.11 -13.98 15.82
N LEU A 57 -2.89 -14.18 15.32
CA LEU A 57 -1.69 -13.59 15.93
C LEU A 57 -1.06 -12.50 15.06
N THR A 58 -1.55 -12.28 13.83
CA THR A 58 -1.01 -11.26 12.93
C THR A 58 -2.02 -10.14 12.64
N SER A 59 -1.63 -9.16 11.84
CA SER A 59 -2.47 -8.06 11.39
C SER A 59 -3.57 -8.47 10.38
N LEU A 60 -3.49 -9.68 9.82
CA LEU A 60 -4.40 -10.14 8.76
C LEU A 60 -5.88 -9.97 9.10
N PRO A 61 -6.41 -10.33 10.29
CA PRO A 61 -7.83 -10.17 10.61
C PRO A 61 -8.30 -8.73 10.54
N TRP A 62 -7.47 -7.80 10.98
CA TRP A 62 -7.79 -6.38 10.97
C TRP A 62 -7.94 -5.88 9.54
N PHE A 63 -6.94 -6.12 8.67
CA PHE A 63 -7.04 -5.74 7.26
C PHE A 63 -8.17 -6.48 6.53
N ALA A 64 -8.48 -7.71 6.90
CA ALA A 64 -9.56 -8.50 6.30
C ALA A 64 -10.95 -7.96 6.64
N SER A 65 -11.12 -7.44 7.87
CA SER A 65 -12.42 -6.95 8.37
C SER A 65 -12.71 -5.49 8.00
N TYR A 66 -11.66 -4.68 7.76
CA TYR A 66 -11.83 -3.29 7.38
C TYR A 66 -12.04 -3.12 5.88
N LEU A 67 -12.93 -2.19 5.51
CA LEU A 67 -13.15 -1.79 4.11
C LEU A 67 -12.05 -0.81 3.69
N MET A 68 -10.87 -1.34 3.42
CA MET A 68 -9.73 -0.57 2.92
C MET A 68 -8.95 -1.37 1.87
N PRO A 69 -8.40 -0.70 0.85
CA PRO A 69 -7.66 -1.38 -0.21
C PRO A 69 -6.32 -1.96 0.27
N ASP A 70 -5.89 -1.62 1.47
CA ASP A 70 -4.58 -1.97 2.03
C ASP A 70 -4.32 -3.47 2.08
N LEU A 71 -5.32 -4.31 2.35
CA LEU A 71 -5.19 -5.76 2.28
C LEU A 71 -4.68 -6.23 0.90
N LEU A 72 -5.06 -5.55 -0.17
CA LEU A 72 -4.68 -5.92 -1.53
C LEU A 72 -3.20 -5.61 -1.84
N ALA A 73 -2.51 -4.81 -1.02
CA ALA A 73 -1.06 -4.66 -1.11
C ALA A 73 -0.34 -6.00 -0.91
N ALA A 74 -0.84 -6.83 0.02
CA ALA A 74 -0.30 -8.17 0.23
C ALA A 74 -0.48 -9.06 -1.01
N ALA A 75 -1.56 -8.94 -1.76
CA ALA A 75 -1.74 -9.69 -3.00
C ALA A 75 -0.65 -9.36 -4.04
N ILE A 76 -0.17 -8.11 -4.08
CA ILE A 76 0.94 -7.69 -4.95
C ILE A 76 2.25 -8.37 -4.54
N VAL A 77 2.55 -8.39 -3.25
CA VAL A 77 3.74 -9.04 -2.71
C VAL A 77 3.69 -10.56 -2.95
N LEU A 78 2.54 -11.18 -2.69
CA LEU A 78 2.31 -12.60 -2.96
C LEU A 78 2.43 -12.93 -4.45
N TYR A 79 1.99 -12.04 -5.35
CA TYR A 79 2.17 -12.21 -6.79
C TYR A 79 3.65 -12.21 -7.17
N ALA A 80 4.43 -11.27 -6.66
CA ALA A 80 5.88 -11.23 -6.88
C ALA A 80 6.58 -12.50 -6.35
N ALA A 81 6.16 -12.99 -5.18
CA ALA A 81 6.66 -14.25 -4.60
C ALA A 81 6.28 -15.46 -5.47
N LEU A 82 5.06 -15.53 -5.99
CA LEU A 82 4.63 -16.55 -6.95
C LEU A 82 5.45 -16.52 -8.23
N LEU A 83 5.68 -15.32 -8.77
CA LEU A 83 6.44 -15.14 -10.00
C LEU A 83 7.86 -15.72 -9.90
N VAL A 84 8.50 -15.64 -8.73
CA VAL A 84 9.84 -16.19 -8.51
C VAL A 84 9.82 -17.69 -8.19
N SER A 85 8.98 -18.09 -7.23
CA SER A 85 9.12 -19.42 -6.62
C SER A 85 8.30 -20.52 -7.31
N ARG A 86 7.13 -20.20 -7.84
CA ARG A 86 6.17 -21.21 -8.31
C ARG A 86 5.63 -21.03 -9.71
N PHE A 87 5.94 -19.91 -10.36
CA PHE A 87 5.35 -19.53 -11.65
C PHE A 87 5.44 -20.65 -12.72
N ASP A 88 6.60 -21.29 -12.83
CA ASP A 88 6.85 -22.32 -13.85
C ASP A 88 6.10 -23.63 -13.57
N GLU A 89 5.62 -23.85 -12.33
CA GLU A 89 4.83 -25.02 -11.92
C GLU A 89 3.31 -24.79 -12.08
N MET A 90 2.91 -23.52 -12.22
CA MET A 90 1.49 -23.15 -12.34
C MET A 90 0.96 -23.43 -13.75
N SER A 91 -0.26 -23.96 -13.83
CA SER A 91 -0.99 -24.04 -15.09
C SER A 91 -1.37 -22.64 -15.60
N LEU A 92 -1.59 -22.51 -16.91
CA LEU A 92 -1.98 -21.23 -17.51
C LEU A 92 -3.24 -20.62 -16.84
N PRO A 93 -4.32 -21.35 -16.53
CA PRO A 93 -5.46 -20.79 -15.80
C PRO A 93 -5.07 -20.21 -14.43
N GLN A 94 -4.19 -20.88 -13.68
CA GLN A 94 -3.73 -20.38 -12.39
C GLN A 94 -2.93 -19.09 -12.54
N GLN A 95 -2.05 -18.99 -13.54
CA GLN A 95 -1.30 -17.79 -13.85
C GLN A 95 -2.22 -16.63 -14.25
N LEU A 96 -3.24 -16.90 -15.04
CA LEU A 96 -4.23 -15.90 -15.45
C LEU A 96 -5.06 -15.41 -14.25
N VAL A 97 -5.53 -16.32 -13.39
CA VAL A 97 -6.25 -15.93 -12.15
C VAL A 97 -5.36 -15.04 -11.27
N ALA A 98 -4.11 -15.42 -11.04
CA ALA A 98 -3.18 -14.60 -10.25
C ALA A 98 -2.94 -13.23 -10.91
N ALA A 99 -2.79 -13.17 -12.24
CA ALA A 99 -2.63 -11.92 -12.98
C ALA A 99 -3.87 -11.01 -12.87
N VAL A 100 -5.08 -11.57 -12.94
CA VAL A 100 -6.33 -10.81 -12.74
C VAL A 100 -6.42 -10.26 -11.32
N ILE A 101 -6.07 -11.05 -10.30
CA ILE A 101 -6.02 -10.58 -8.90
C ILE A 101 -5.01 -9.42 -8.77
N MET A 102 -3.85 -9.54 -9.41
CA MET A 102 -2.84 -8.48 -9.45
C MET A 102 -3.38 -7.19 -10.07
N VAL A 103 -4.11 -7.26 -11.20
CA VAL A 103 -4.77 -6.09 -11.82
C VAL A 103 -5.75 -5.46 -10.85
N ILE A 104 -6.63 -6.25 -10.22
CA ILE A 104 -7.60 -5.76 -9.23
C ILE A 104 -6.87 -5.06 -8.08
N ALA A 105 -5.81 -5.66 -7.55
CA ALA A 105 -5.04 -5.07 -6.46
C ALA A 105 -4.43 -3.71 -6.83
N ILE A 106 -3.88 -3.58 -8.04
CA ILE A 106 -3.27 -2.33 -8.51
C ILE A 106 -4.32 -1.23 -8.72
N VAL A 107 -5.45 -1.54 -9.35
CA VAL A 107 -6.46 -0.51 -9.66
C VAL A 107 -7.17 0.02 -8.41
N CYS A 108 -7.18 -0.75 -7.32
CA CYS A 108 -7.86 -0.36 -6.09
C CYS A 108 -7.15 0.75 -5.29
N HIS A 109 -5.85 0.95 -5.49
CA HIS A 109 -5.09 1.98 -4.77
C HIS A 109 -3.95 2.53 -5.61
N TYR A 110 -3.81 3.86 -5.67
CA TYR A 110 -2.81 4.50 -6.54
C TYR A 110 -1.36 4.11 -6.19
N GLY A 111 -1.02 4.08 -4.90
CA GLY A 111 0.32 3.66 -4.44
C GLY A 111 0.66 2.20 -4.78
N HIS A 112 -0.32 1.36 -5.08
CA HIS A 112 -0.10 -0.03 -5.48
C HIS A 112 0.57 -0.16 -6.86
N VAL A 113 0.48 0.85 -7.74
CA VAL A 113 1.20 0.86 -9.01
C VAL A 113 2.72 0.80 -8.76
N LEU A 114 3.22 1.68 -7.89
CA LEU A 114 4.65 1.74 -7.57
C LEU A 114 5.10 0.48 -6.81
N LEU A 115 4.29 0.00 -5.86
CA LEU A 115 4.55 -1.24 -5.14
C LEU A 115 4.63 -2.43 -6.12
N ALA A 116 3.75 -2.49 -7.10
CA ALA A 116 3.75 -3.53 -8.13
C ALA A 116 5.00 -3.47 -9.01
N VAL A 117 5.36 -2.26 -9.48
CA VAL A 117 6.57 -2.06 -10.29
C VAL A 117 7.82 -2.50 -9.52
N GLY A 118 7.98 -2.05 -8.28
CA GLY A 118 9.14 -2.39 -7.45
C GLY A 118 9.19 -3.87 -7.09
N SER A 119 8.07 -4.47 -6.65
CA SER A 119 8.03 -5.88 -6.23
C SER A 119 8.21 -6.84 -7.41
N VAL A 120 7.57 -6.57 -8.56
CA VAL A 120 7.76 -7.35 -9.79
C VAL A 120 9.15 -7.14 -10.35
N GLY A 121 9.69 -5.92 -10.30
CA GLY A 121 11.06 -5.62 -10.67
C GLY A 121 12.06 -6.44 -9.87
N ALA A 122 11.91 -6.51 -8.55
CA ALA A 122 12.72 -7.35 -7.67
C ALA A 122 12.60 -8.85 -8.03
N ALA A 123 11.36 -9.32 -8.30
CA ALA A 123 11.11 -10.70 -8.69
C ALA A 123 11.78 -11.07 -10.01
N LEU A 124 11.62 -10.23 -11.05
CA LEU A 124 12.25 -10.45 -12.35
C LEU A 124 13.78 -10.32 -12.27
N GLY A 125 14.29 -9.37 -11.48
CA GLY A 125 15.72 -9.22 -11.19
C GLY A 125 16.31 -10.48 -10.53
N LEU A 126 15.62 -11.04 -9.53
CA LEU A 126 16.06 -12.28 -8.90
C LEU A 126 16.02 -13.47 -9.88
N ARG A 127 14.98 -13.57 -10.71
CA ARG A 127 14.93 -14.61 -11.76
C ARG A 127 16.07 -14.46 -12.78
N LEU A 128 16.46 -13.23 -13.11
CA LEU A 128 17.61 -12.97 -13.98
C LEU A 128 18.91 -13.46 -13.33
N VAL A 129 19.16 -13.10 -12.07
CA VAL A 129 20.34 -13.55 -11.31
C VAL A 129 20.39 -15.05 -11.17
N LEU A 130 19.25 -15.72 -11.04
CA LEU A 130 19.14 -17.17 -10.96
C LEU A 130 19.15 -17.88 -12.33
N TRP A 131 19.37 -17.15 -13.43
CA TRP A 131 19.36 -17.67 -14.80
C TRP A 131 18.05 -18.37 -15.19
N ARG A 132 16.92 -17.95 -14.59
CA ARG A 132 15.56 -18.52 -14.83
C ARG A 132 14.59 -17.51 -15.45
N LEU A 133 15.10 -16.38 -15.93
CA LEU A 133 14.24 -15.40 -16.59
C LEU A 133 13.74 -15.95 -17.93
N SER A 134 12.42 -16.02 -18.09
CA SER A 134 11.78 -16.44 -19.34
C SER A 134 10.91 -15.32 -19.90
N GLY A 135 10.73 -15.27 -21.22
CA GLY A 135 9.83 -14.29 -21.86
C GLY A 135 8.42 -14.36 -21.29
N ARG A 136 7.94 -15.56 -20.92
CA ARG A 136 6.64 -15.75 -20.27
C ARG A 136 6.59 -15.08 -18.89
N ALA A 137 7.63 -15.22 -18.07
CA ALA A 137 7.70 -14.55 -16.77
C ALA A 137 7.72 -13.02 -16.91
N VAL A 138 8.44 -12.50 -17.92
CA VAL A 138 8.45 -11.05 -18.21
C VAL A 138 7.05 -10.56 -18.62
N VAL A 139 6.39 -11.28 -19.53
CA VAL A 139 5.04 -10.91 -19.97
C VAL A 139 4.06 -10.92 -18.79
N PHE A 140 4.01 -11.98 -18.00
CA PHE A 140 3.14 -12.06 -16.84
C PHE A 140 3.54 -11.09 -15.71
N GLY A 141 4.81 -10.72 -15.60
CA GLY A 141 5.24 -9.67 -14.68
C GLY A 141 4.72 -8.29 -15.09
N LEU A 142 4.84 -7.92 -16.34
CA LEU A 142 4.53 -6.57 -16.82
C LEU A 142 3.09 -6.38 -17.28
N ALA A 143 2.48 -7.38 -17.93
CA ALA A 143 1.14 -7.25 -18.50
C ALA A 143 0.06 -6.85 -17.46
N PRO A 144 0.02 -7.39 -16.23
CA PRO A 144 -0.95 -6.95 -15.23
C PRO A 144 -0.78 -5.47 -14.84
N ILE A 145 0.45 -4.97 -14.78
CA ILE A 145 0.73 -3.56 -14.48
C ILE A 145 0.21 -2.67 -15.60
N VAL A 146 0.55 -3.02 -16.86
CA VAL A 146 0.07 -2.28 -18.04
C VAL A 146 -1.45 -2.32 -18.14
N ALA A 147 -2.06 -3.48 -17.93
CA ALA A 147 -3.52 -3.63 -17.94
C ALA A 147 -4.19 -2.76 -16.86
N ALA A 148 -3.61 -2.70 -15.66
CA ALA A 148 -4.11 -1.86 -14.58
C ALA A 148 -3.98 -0.35 -14.90
N LEU A 149 -2.88 0.07 -15.51
CA LEU A 149 -2.70 1.47 -15.94
C LEU A 149 -3.71 1.84 -17.03
N ILE A 150 -3.93 0.97 -18.00
CA ILE A 150 -4.97 1.16 -19.03
C ILE A 150 -6.36 1.23 -18.40
N ALA A 151 -6.68 0.33 -17.47
CA ALA A 151 -7.96 0.31 -16.78
C ALA A 151 -8.18 1.61 -15.97
N ASN A 152 -7.17 2.11 -15.26
CA ASN A 152 -7.26 3.37 -14.54
C ASN A 152 -7.41 4.58 -15.48
N ALA A 153 -6.69 4.61 -16.61
CA ALA A 153 -6.82 5.68 -17.61
C ALA A 153 -8.22 5.67 -18.26
N LEU A 154 -8.73 4.50 -18.64
CA LEU A 154 -10.08 4.34 -19.18
C LEU A 154 -11.13 4.76 -18.17
N PHE A 155 -10.96 4.37 -16.90
CA PHE A 155 -11.85 4.82 -15.84
C PHE A 155 -11.78 6.34 -15.63
N GLY A 156 -10.59 6.92 -15.66
CA GLY A 156 -10.37 8.37 -15.59
C GLY A 156 -11.11 9.10 -16.71
N LEU A 157 -11.02 8.57 -17.94
CA LEU A 157 -11.71 9.12 -19.10
C LEU A 157 -13.24 9.03 -18.98
N LEU A 158 -13.76 7.87 -18.58
CA LEU A 158 -15.20 7.63 -18.51
C LEU A 158 -15.89 8.34 -17.34
N ALA A 159 -15.20 8.47 -16.20
CA ALA A 159 -15.80 9.01 -14.97
C ALA A 159 -15.47 10.49 -14.73
N PHE A 160 -14.38 11.00 -15.28
CA PHE A 160 -13.85 12.35 -14.99
C PHE A 160 -13.42 13.13 -16.22
N ASP A 161 -13.66 12.62 -17.43
CA ASP A 161 -13.23 13.21 -18.69
C ASP A 161 -11.71 13.56 -18.69
N SER A 162 -10.91 12.67 -18.12
CA SER A 162 -9.46 12.85 -17.96
C SER A 162 -8.69 11.58 -18.33
N THR A 163 -7.64 11.72 -19.12
CA THR A 163 -6.73 10.62 -19.47
C THR A 163 -5.72 10.28 -18.35
N SER A 164 -5.73 11.02 -17.26
CA SER A 164 -4.87 10.73 -16.09
C SER A 164 -5.25 9.41 -15.44
N VAL A 165 -4.25 8.62 -15.07
CA VAL A 165 -4.43 7.38 -14.28
C VAL A 165 -4.92 7.64 -12.85
N ALA A 166 -4.86 8.90 -12.39
CA ALA A 166 -5.31 9.34 -11.06
C ALA A 166 -5.83 10.79 -11.10
N PRO A 167 -6.94 11.06 -11.81
CA PRO A 167 -7.38 12.42 -12.15
C PRO A 167 -7.75 13.27 -10.92
N LYS A 168 -8.19 12.65 -9.84
CA LYS A 168 -8.65 13.34 -8.62
C LYS A 168 -7.82 12.99 -7.38
N ARG A 169 -6.53 12.60 -7.58
CA ARG A 169 -5.63 12.32 -6.46
C ARG A 169 -5.37 13.58 -5.61
N LEU A 170 -5.15 13.40 -4.33
CA LEU A 170 -4.61 14.47 -3.50
C LEU A 170 -3.14 14.72 -3.86
N PRO A 171 -2.61 15.95 -3.71
CA PRO A 171 -1.21 16.28 -4.00
C PRO A 171 -0.31 15.81 -2.84
N VAL A 172 -0.23 14.48 -2.64
CA VAL A 172 0.45 13.85 -1.52
C VAL A 172 1.96 14.08 -1.58
N LEU A 173 2.55 14.04 -2.78
CA LEU A 173 3.98 14.29 -2.96
C LEU A 173 4.36 15.72 -2.57
N LEU A 174 3.51 16.69 -2.92
CA LEU A 174 3.70 18.08 -2.52
C LEU A 174 3.56 18.22 -1.00
N ALA A 175 2.52 17.61 -0.42
CA ALA A 175 2.32 17.62 1.03
C ALA A 175 3.53 17.02 1.77
N ARG A 176 4.08 15.91 1.29
CA ARG A 176 5.27 15.30 1.87
C ARG A 176 6.48 16.22 1.78
N SER A 177 6.78 16.78 0.60
CA SER A 177 7.91 17.70 0.44
C SER A 177 7.75 19.01 1.23
N LEU A 178 6.51 19.44 1.50
CA LEU A 178 6.24 20.57 2.40
C LEU A 178 6.61 20.23 3.84
N GLU A 179 6.21 19.07 4.34
CA GLU A 179 6.54 18.62 5.69
C GLU A 179 8.05 18.38 5.84
N ASP A 180 8.69 17.80 4.84
CA ASP A 180 10.14 17.60 4.79
C ASP A 180 10.94 18.92 4.74
N GLY A 181 10.32 20.01 4.29
CA GLY A 181 10.92 21.35 4.22
C GLY A 181 11.12 21.89 2.81
N PRO A 182 11.71 21.18 1.84
CA PRO A 182 12.11 21.72 0.54
C PRO A 182 11.00 22.46 -0.21
N ALA A 183 9.82 21.87 -0.37
CA ALA A 183 8.72 22.55 -1.06
C ALA A 183 8.17 23.74 -0.25
N ARG A 184 8.18 23.66 1.09
CA ARG A 184 7.77 24.76 1.96
C ARG A 184 8.71 25.95 1.82
N TRP A 185 10.03 25.74 1.86
CA TRP A 185 11.03 26.79 1.71
C TRP A 185 10.94 27.44 0.32
N HIS A 186 10.85 26.62 -0.74
CA HIS A 186 10.64 27.11 -2.10
C HIS A 186 9.38 28.00 -2.21
N LEU A 187 8.26 27.57 -1.67
CA LEU A 187 7.03 28.37 -1.71
C LEU A 187 7.13 29.65 -0.88
N GLN A 188 7.75 29.61 0.32
CA GLN A 188 7.95 30.80 1.15
C GLN A 188 8.77 31.86 0.43
N GLU A 189 9.78 31.47 -0.33
CA GLU A 189 10.64 32.39 -1.08
C GLU A 189 10.00 32.88 -2.38
N HIS A 190 9.20 32.04 -3.04
CA HIS A 190 8.82 32.26 -4.44
C HIS A 190 7.32 32.45 -4.69
N CYS A 191 6.43 32.35 -3.71
CA CYS A 191 5.00 32.59 -3.88
C CYS A 191 4.69 33.95 -4.52
N GLY A 192 5.45 35.00 -4.14
CA GLY A 192 5.29 36.33 -4.73
C GLY A 192 5.71 36.43 -6.19
N THR A 193 6.63 35.56 -6.64
CA THR A 193 7.21 35.59 -7.98
C THR A 193 6.42 34.72 -8.96
N TYR A 194 6.09 33.49 -8.57
CA TYR A 194 5.48 32.49 -9.48
C TYR A 194 3.96 32.45 -9.41
N GLN A 195 3.34 33.09 -8.44
CA GLN A 195 1.88 33.18 -8.26
C GLN A 195 1.18 31.82 -8.31
N TYR A 196 1.79 30.79 -7.70
CA TYR A 196 1.18 29.46 -7.64
C TYR A 196 -0.22 29.51 -7.00
N GLU A 197 -1.14 28.68 -7.50
CA GLU A 197 -2.50 28.59 -6.99
C GLU A 197 -2.53 28.27 -5.49
N ILE A 198 -1.64 27.37 -5.03
CA ILE A 198 -1.51 27.02 -3.62
C ILE A 198 -1.22 28.24 -2.75
N CYS A 199 -0.44 29.21 -3.21
CA CYS A 199 -0.13 30.45 -2.49
C CYS A 199 -1.34 31.40 -2.40
N GLN A 200 -2.29 31.29 -3.35
CA GLN A 200 -3.50 32.10 -3.34
C GLN A 200 -4.58 31.52 -2.44
N ILE A 201 -4.59 30.18 -2.28
CA ILE A 201 -5.55 29.46 -1.44
C ILE A 201 -5.15 29.58 0.04
N LEU A 202 -3.86 29.44 0.33
CA LEU A 202 -3.33 29.35 1.68
C LEU A 202 -2.85 30.74 2.15
N GLY A 203 -3.31 31.17 3.32
CA GLY A 203 -2.78 32.36 3.98
C GLY A 203 -1.40 32.10 4.59
N GLU A 204 -1.21 30.91 5.14
CA GLU A 204 0.02 30.38 5.68
C GLU A 204 0.22 28.95 5.16
N ILE A 205 1.45 28.59 4.80
CA ILE A 205 1.75 27.27 4.25
C ILE A 205 1.89 26.28 5.42
N PRO A 206 1.03 25.23 5.49
CA PRO A 206 1.11 24.24 6.55
C PRO A 206 2.43 23.49 6.54
N ASP A 207 2.85 23.03 7.71
CA ASP A 207 4.11 22.32 7.92
C ASP A 207 3.96 20.80 8.04
N THR A 208 2.71 20.30 7.91
CA THR A 208 2.40 18.87 7.97
C THR A 208 1.57 18.40 6.78
N VAL A 209 1.68 17.11 6.45
CA VAL A 209 0.85 16.46 5.42
C VAL A 209 -0.63 16.58 5.78
N SER A 210 -0.99 16.28 7.02
CA SER A 210 -2.37 16.40 7.52
C SER A 210 -2.88 17.83 7.44
N GLY A 211 -2.09 18.80 7.85
CA GLY A 211 -2.43 20.23 7.79
C GLY A 211 -2.74 20.69 6.38
N LEU A 212 -1.96 20.26 5.40
CA LEU A 212 -2.23 20.60 4.01
C LEU A 212 -3.46 19.90 3.43
N LEU A 213 -3.61 18.59 3.65
CA LEU A 213 -4.58 17.78 2.91
C LEU A 213 -5.95 17.68 3.58
N PHE A 214 -6.00 17.70 4.92
CA PHE A 214 -7.18 17.27 5.66
C PHE A 214 -7.74 18.32 6.63
N GLU A 215 -6.98 19.36 6.98
CA GLU A 215 -7.45 20.40 7.87
C GLU A 215 -8.11 21.57 7.12
N ASP A 216 -8.93 22.34 7.83
CA ASP A 216 -9.59 23.50 7.25
C ASP A 216 -8.64 24.68 6.94
N SER A 217 -7.43 24.67 7.51
CA SER A 217 -6.33 25.58 7.16
C SER A 217 -5.69 25.26 5.80
N GLY A 218 -5.86 24.03 5.31
CA GLY A 218 -5.25 23.51 4.09
C GLY A 218 -6.15 23.55 2.86
N LEU A 219 -5.94 22.57 1.99
CA LEU A 219 -6.64 22.43 0.70
C LEU A 219 -8.09 21.93 0.81
N ARG A 220 -8.55 21.55 2.01
CA ARG A 220 -9.93 21.09 2.22
C ARG A 220 -10.97 22.14 1.82
N LYS A 221 -10.67 23.43 2.00
CA LYS A 221 -11.55 24.55 1.61
C LYS A 221 -11.45 24.94 0.13
N ALA A 222 -10.48 24.39 -0.60
CA ALA A 222 -10.27 24.73 -2.00
C ALA A 222 -11.40 24.18 -2.88
N THR A 223 -11.76 24.95 -3.90
CA THR A 223 -12.71 24.49 -4.92
C THR A 223 -12.08 23.37 -5.78
N ALA A 224 -12.94 22.63 -6.49
CA ALA A 224 -12.47 21.58 -7.40
C ALA A 224 -11.51 22.13 -8.49
N GLU A 225 -11.79 23.34 -9.01
CA GLU A 225 -10.96 24.01 -10.00
C GLU A 225 -9.59 24.38 -9.43
N GLN A 226 -9.56 24.94 -8.21
CA GLN A 226 -8.32 25.27 -7.52
C GLN A 226 -7.47 24.02 -7.25
N LEU A 227 -8.09 22.93 -6.81
CA LEU A 227 -7.39 21.66 -6.63
C LEU A 227 -6.84 21.09 -7.94
N ASP A 228 -7.54 21.26 -9.06
CA ASP A 228 -7.03 20.83 -10.37
C ASP A 228 -5.80 21.66 -10.79
N LYS A 229 -5.78 22.97 -10.51
CA LYS A 229 -4.61 23.83 -10.73
C LYS A 229 -3.44 23.44 -9.84
N VAL A 230 -3.66 23.24 -8.54
CA VAL A 230 -2.60 22.77 -7.61
C VAL A 230 -2.00 21.45 -8.08
N ARG A 231 -2.83 20.51 -8.56
CA ARG A 231 -2.33 19.23 -9.13
C ARG A 231 -1.50 19.42 -10.40
N ALA A 232 -1.86 20.37 -11.23
CA ALA A 232 -1.10 20.69 -12.45
C ALA A 232 0.24 21.36 -12.12
N GLU A 233 0.31 22.16 -11.06
CA GLU A 233 1.52 22.85 -10.61
C GLU A 233 2.44 21.96 -9.77
N GLU A 234 1.92 20.93 -9.11
CA GLU A 234 2.67 20.03 -8.21
C GLU A 234 3.99 19.55 -8.81
N PRO A 235 4.06 19.01 -10.04
CA PRO A 235 5.33 18.53 -10.60
C PRO A 235 6.36 19.65 -10.78
N VAL A 236 5.91 20.87 -11.09
CA VAL A 236 6.79 22.03 -11.28
C VAL A 236 7.35 22.51 -9.94
N ILE A 237 6.49 22.60 -8.92
CA ILE A 237 6.91 22.98 -7.56
C ILE A 237 7.93 21.97 -7.03
N LEU A 238 7.61 20.66 -7.13
CA LEU A 238 8.49 19.57 -6.69
C LEU A 238 9.84 19.59 -7.42
N MET A 239 9.85 19.79 -8.74
CA MET A 239 11.09 19.85 -9.50
C MET A 239 11.96 21.05 -9.10
N ARG A 240 11.37 22.23 -8.91
CA ARG A 240 12.09 23.44 -8.52
C ARG A 240 12.64 23.33 -7.10
N SER A 241 11.80 22.90 -6.15
CA SER A 241 12.25 22.68 -4.78
C SER A 241 13.34 21.61 -4.68
N PHE A 242 13.27 20.55 -5.48
CA PHE A 242 14.33 19.55 -5.55
C PHE A 242 15.65 20.15 -6.13
N MET A 243 15.57 21.02 -7.14
CA MET A 243 16.76 21.66 -7.70
C MET A 243 17.42 22.64 -6.72
N GLU A 244 16.65 23.29 -5.86
CA GLU A 244 17.13 24.22 -4.85
C GLU A 244 17.66 23.50 -3.61
N TYR A 245 16.99 22.41 -3.17
CA TYR A 245 17.30 21.68 -1.93
C TYR A 245 17.45 20.16 -2.15
N PRO A 246 18.34 19.70 -3.08
CA PRO A 246 18.41 18.29 -3.45
C PRO A 246 18.88 17.38 -2.31
N VAL A 247 19.81 17.88 -1.49
CA VAL A 247 20.39 17.09 -0.38
C VAL A 247 19.34 16.89 0.71
N ASP A 248 18.63 17.95 1.09
CA ASP A 248 17.61 17.90 2.13
C ASP A 248 16.46 16.98 1.71
N GLN A 249 15.98 17.08 0.45
CA GLN A 249 14.93 16.21 -0.06
C GLN A 249 15.34 14.73 -0.05
N VAL A 250 16.57 14.42 -0.46
CA VAL A 250 17.05 13.02 -0.48
C VAL A 250 17.23 12.50 0.96
N TRP A 251 17.77 13.29 1.88
CA TRP A 251 17.93 12.88 3.27
C TRP A 251 16.59 12.66 3.97
N SER A 252 15.62 13.54 3.76
CA SER A 252 14.27 13.37 4.30
C SER A 252 13.61 12.11 3.74
N MET A 253 13.70 11.87 2.43
CA MET A 253 13.19 10.63 1.83
C MET A 253 13.82 9.37 2.41
N ILE A 254 15.14 9.36 2.66
CA ILE A 254 15.85 8.24 3.28
C ILE A 254 15.37 8.07 4.73
N GLY A 255 15.34 9.16 5.51
CA GLY A 255 14.86 9.14 6.89
C GLY A 255 13.46 8.55 7.01
N ASN A 256 12.51 9.13 6.26
CA ASN A 256 11.12 8.67 6.23
C ASN A 256 10.97 7.21 5.76
N SER A 257 11.83 6.75 4.83
CA SER A 257 11.84 5.35 4.40
C SER A 257 12.34 4.41 5.50
N VAL A 258 13.34 4.83 6.27
CA VAL A 258 13.85 4.07 7.42
C VAL A 258 12.80 4.03 8.53
N ASP A 259 12.18 5.17 8.84
CA ASP A 259 11.10 5.25 9.83
C ASP A 259 9.94 4.32 9.42
N GLN A 260 9.51 4.38 8.16
CA GLN A 260 8.47 3.49 7.64
C GLN A 260 8.89 2.01 7.70
N LEU A 261 10.15 1.69 7.48
CA LEU A 261 10.63 0.30 7.50
C LEU A 261 10.47 -0.34 8.88
N VAL A 262 10.53 0.45 9.94
CA VAL A 262 10.39 0.00 11.34
C VAL A 262 9.04 0.31 11.98
N SER A 263 8.15 0.99 11.24
CA SER A 263 6.80 1.33 11.71
C SER A 263 5.85 0.16 11.50
N PHE A 264 5.57 -0.58 12.58
CA PHE A 264 4.63 -1.69 12.61
C PHE A 264 3.61 -1.46 13.72
N GLY A 265 2.36 -1.23 13.39
CA GLY A 265 1.36 -0.97 14.40
C GLY A 265 -0.07 -1.09 13.93
N TYR A 266 -0.97 -1.00 14.88
CA TYR A 266 -2.42 -1.08 14.70
C TYR A 266 -3.13 0.23 15.02
N GLU A 267 -2.41 1.31 15.35
CA GLU A 267 -3.04 2.55 15.81
C GLU A 267 -3.95 3.16 14.74
N ASP A 268 -3.61 2.97 13.47
CA ASP A 268 -4.44 3.41 12.33
C ASP A 268 -5.80 2.67 12.24
N PHE A 269 -6.02 1.61 13.02
CA PHE A 269 -7.30 0.93 13.14
C PHE A 269 -8.18 1.45 14.28
N ALA A 270 -7.73 2.46 15.02
CA ALA A 270 -8.57 3.11 16.02
C ALA A 270 -9.87 3.60 15.37
N TRP A 271 -11.01 3.25 15.97
CA TRP A 271 -12.32 3.55 15.40
C TRP A 271 -13.02 4.69 16.13
N ALA A 272 -13.97 5.30 15.42
CA ALA A 272 -14.91 6.25 15.98
C ALA A 272 -16.26 5.55 16.18
N GLU A 273 -16.92 5.79 17.31
CA GLU A 273 -18.34 5.49 17.44
C GLU A 273 -19.14 6.55 16.65
N VAL A 274 -20.03 6.05 15.80
CA VAL A 274 -20.97 6.91 15.07
C VAL A 274 -22.32 6.86 15.80
N SER A 275 -22.69 7.95 16.47
CA SER A 275 -24.02 8.11 17.04
C SER A 275 -24.90 9.00 16.16
N ARG A 276 -26.21 8.82 16.23
CA ARG A 276 -27.15 9.79 15.63
C ARG A 276 -27.35 10.93 16.60
N GLY A 277 -27.04 12.14 16.14
CA GLY A 277 -27.38 13.37 16.85
C GLY A 277 -28.91 13.55 16.96
N PRO A 278 -29.37 14.54 17.77
CA PRO A 278 -30.79 14.81 18.00
C PRO A 278 -31.58 15.09 16.70
N ASP A 279 -30.91 15.62 15.68
CA ASP A 279 -31.50 16.01 14.39
C ASP A 279 -31.40 14.87 13.33
N GLY A 280 -30.99 13.65 13.75
CA GLY A 280 -30.82 12.49 12.86
C GLY A 280 -29.51 12.49 12.05
N GLU A 281 -28.68 13.52 12.17
CA GLU A 281 -27.37 13.57 11.58
C GLU A 281 -26.43 12.54 12.24
N MET A 282 -25.57 11.96 11.42
CA MET A 282 -24.55 11.03 11.89
C MET A 282 -23.41 11.84 12.51
N VAL A 283 -23.34 11.88 13.83
CA VAL A 283 -22.25 12.50 14.56
C VAL A 283 -21.24 11.42 14.93
N ALA A 284 -20.03 11.54 14.42
CA ALA A 284 -18.94 10.69 14.87
C ALA A 284 -18.51 11.12 16.26
N GLN A 285 -18.86 10.33 17.27
CA GLN A 285 -18.23 10.42 18.58
C GLN A 285 -16.97 9.53 18.55
N PHE A 286 -15.82 10.18 18.56
CA PHE A 286 -14.55 9.46 18.63
C PHE A 286 -14.28 9.06 20.07
N ASP A 287 -14.50 7.80 20.41
CA ASP A 287 -13.80 7.18 21.55
C ASP A 287 -12.42 6.68 21.07
N PHE A 288 -11.74 7.62 20.41
CA PHE A 288 -10.46 7.38 19.77
C PHE A 288 -9.42 6.92 20.78
N GLU A 289 -9.44 7.50 21.97
CA GLU A 289 -8.41 7.21 22.98
C GLU A 289 -8.53 5.80 23.55
N ASN A 290 -9.73 5.31 23.87
CA ASN A 290 -9.89 3.95 24.38
C ASN A 290 -9.55 2.89 23.34
N SER A 291 -9.97 3.08 22.09
CA SER A 291 -9.60 2.16 21.00
C SER A 291 -8.11 2.21 20.72
N ARG A 292 -7.49 3.39 20.74
CA ARG A 292 -6.05 3.56 20.59
C ARG A 292 -5.26 2.83 21.66
N GLN A 293 -5.67 2.95 22.93
CA GLN A 293 -5.00 2.24 24.03
C GLN A 293 -5.04 0.71 23.85
N MET A 294 -6.14 0.16 23.36
CA MET A 294 -6.24 -1.26 23.02
C MET A 294 -5.22 -1.63 21.92
N PHE A 295 -5.12 -0.83 20.86
CA PHE A 295 -4.19 -1.09 19.75
C PHE A 295 -2.73 -0.93 20.17
N ILE A 296 -2.39 0.00 21.06
CA ILE A 296 -1.05 0.11 21.64
C ILE A 296 -0.66 -1.20 22.36
N GLY A 297 -1.58 -1.80 23.12
CA GLY A 297 -1.35 -3.10 23.75
C GLY A 297 -1.13 -4.23 22.73
N LEU A 298 -1.90 -4.23 21.63
CA LEU A 298 -1.76 -5.20 20.55
C LEU A 298 -0.45 -5.00 19.77
N ASN A 299 0.04 -3.77 19.63
CA ASN A 299 1.31 -3.49 18.96
C ASN A 299 2.48 -4.24 19.60
N VAL A 300 2.54 -4.29 20.92
CA VAL A 300 3.61 -5.03 21.63
C VAL A 300 3.63 -6.50 21.21
N VAL A 301 2.45 -7.13 21.14
CA VAL A 301 2.32 -8.54 20.73
C VAL A 301 2.71 -8.69 19.26
N HIS A 302 2.23 -7.78 18.39
CA HIS A 302 2.53 -7.83 16.95
C HIS A 302 4.03 -7.68 16.67
N VAL A 303 4.67 -6.66 17.24
CA VAL A 303 6.11 -6.42 17.07
C VAL A 303 6.92 -7.63 17.58
N ALA A 304 6.53 -8.23 18.71
CA ALA A 304 7.18 -9.44 19.22
C ALA A 304 7.04 -10.62 18.23
N ILE A 305 5.86 -10.81 17.63
CA ILE A 305 5.62 -11.88 16.64
C ILE A 305 6.46 -11.65 15.39
N VAL A 306 6.48 -10.42 14.85
CA VAL A 306 7.29 -10.07 13.66
C VAL A 306 8.78 -10.28 13.96
N ALA A 307 9.26 -9.85 15.11
CA ALA A 307 10.66 -10.05 15.51
C ALA A 307 11.00 -11.54 15.65
N LEU A 308 10.15 -12.34 16.31
CA LEU A 308 10.34 -13.78 16.42
C LEU A 308 10.31 -14.49 15.08
N ALA A 309 9.42 -14.10 14.17
CA ALA A 309 9.37 -14.63 12.80
C ALA A 309 10.66 -14.30 12.03
N ALA A 310 11.15 -13.06 12.11
CA ALA A 310 12.41 -12.64 11.49
C ALA A 310 13.61 -13.44 12.06
N LEU A 311 13.69 -13.61 13.37
CA LEU A 311 14.73 -14.42 14.02
C LEU A 311 14.64 -15.90 13.62
N ALA A 312 13.43 -16.45 13.54
CA ALA A 312 13.24 -17.86 13.11
C ALA A 312 13.66 -18.04 11.65
N ILE A 313 13.31 -17.13 10.75
CA ILE A 313 13.74 -17.15 9.36
C ILE A 313 15.27 -17.05 9.27
N ALA A 314 15.89 -16.11 9.98
CA ALA A 314 17.34 -15.96 10.03
C ALA A 314 18.02 -17.23 10.56
N TYR A 315 17.51 -17.80 11.66
CA TYR A 315 18.02 -19.07 12.22
C TYR A 315 17.95 -20.21 11.19
N LEU A 316 16.81 -20.40 10.52
CA LEU A 316 16.65 -21.43 9.51
C LEU A 316 17.60 -21.23 8.31
N ILE A 317 17.78 -19.98 7.86
CA ILE A 317 18.72 -19.66 6.79
C ILE A 317 20.15 -19.99 7.20
N ILE A 318 20.53 -19.73 8.45
CA ILE A 318 21.90 -19.98 8.94
C ILE A 318 22.14 -21.48 9.14
N THR A 319 21.21 -22.20 9.75
CA THR A 319 21.42 -23.57 10.22
C THR A 319 21.02 -24.64 9.21
N ASP A 320 20.04 -24.39 8.35
CA ASP A 320 19.51 -25.41 7.43
C ASP A 320 19.95 -25.16 5.97
N ALA A 321 20.87 -26.00 5.49
CA ALA A 321 21.32 -25.96 4.11
C ALA A 321 20.20 -26.31 3.09
N GLY A 322 19.20 -27.07 3.50
CA GLY A 322 18.04 -27.40 2.67
C GLY A 322 17.19 -26.16 2.42
N VAL A 323 16.95 -25.34 3.45
CA VAL A 323 16.24 -24.06 3.33
C VAL A 323 16.97 -23.12 2.38
N ARG A 324 18.31 -22.99 2.53
CA ARG A 324 19.12 -22.11 1.65
C ARG A 324 19.08 -22.50 0.17
N ARG A 325 18.80 -23.76 -0.14
CA ARG A 325 18.71 -24.28 -1.52
C ARG A 325 17.29 -24.43 -2.02
N SER A 326 16.31 -24.13 -1.18
CA SER A 326 14.89 -24.27 -1.51
C SER A 326 14.32 -22.99 -2.14
N LYS A 327 13.18 -23.13 -2.80
CA LYS A 327 12.39 -21.99 -3.29
C LYS A 327 11.85 -21.09 -2.18
N ALA A 328 11.89 -21.54 -0.93
CA ALA A 328 11.51 -20.73 0.22
C ALA A 328 12.41 -19.51 0.38
N ILE A 329 13.73 -19.67 0.18
CA ILE A 329 14.67 -18.53 0.26
C ILE A 329 14.36 -17.47 -0.81
N GLU A 330 13.97 -17.88 -2.01
CA GLU A 330 13.61 -16.97 -3.08
C GLU A 330 12.35 -16.16 -2.72
N THR A 331 11.35 -16.83 -2.13
CA THR A 331 10.15 -16.17 -1.59
C THR A 331 10.53 -15.17 -0.52
N VAL A 332 11.36 -15.54 0.45
CA VAL A 332 11.83 -14.64 1.52
C VAL A 332 12.54 -13.42 0.94
N LEU A 333 13.46 -13.61 0.00
CA LEU A 333 14.22 -12.50 -0.62
C LEU A 333 13.30 -11.50 -1.33
N VAL A 334 12.29 -11.98 -2.07
CA VAL A 334 11.33 -11.11 -2.76
C VAL A 334 10.40 -10.40 -1.76
N VAL A 335 9.96 -11.08 -0.71
CA VAL A 335 9.14 -10.45 0.34
C VAL A 335 9.95 -9.36 1.05
N LEU A 336 11.20 -9.63 1.43
CA LEU A 336 12.07 -8.61 2.03
C LEU A 336 12.31 -7.42 1.08
N ALA A 337 12.54 -7.68 -0.20
CA ALA A 337 12.65 -6.61 -1.20
C ALA A 337 11.35 -5.80 -1.31
N ALA A 338 10.18 -6.46 -1.30
CA ALA A 338 8.88 -5.79 -1.34
C ALA A 338 8.61 -4.96 -0.07
N ILE A 339 9.06 -5.41 1.11
CA ILE A 339 9.01 -4.66 2.37
C ILE A 339 9.83 -3.37 2.24
N VAL A 340 11.05 -3.44 1.70
CA VAL A 340 11.88 -2.25 1.45
C VAL A 340 11.25 -1.33 0.40
N VAL A 341 10.76 -1.88 -0.71
CA VAL A 341 10.05 -1.12 -1.75
C VAL A 341 8.84 -0.40 -1.16
N ASN A 342 8.05 -1.08 -0.33
CA ASN A 342 6.89 -0.48 0.34
C ASN A 342 7.31 0.67 1.26
N ALA A 343 8.37 0.49 2.04
CA ALA A 343 8.88 1.53 2.94
C ALA A 343 9.36 2.77 2.17
N VAL A 344 10.08 2.58 1.06
CA VAL A 344 10.55 3.70 0.20
C VAL A 344 9.37 4.45 -0.42
N ILE A 345 8.34 3.75 -0.88
CA ILE A 345 7.20 4.37 -1.54
C ILE A 345 6.32 5.11 -0.52
N PHE A 346 5.92 4.43 0.54
CA PHE A 346 4.95 4.99 1.48
C PHE A 346 5.59 5.88 2.55
N GLY A 347 6.83 5.64 2.94
CA GLY A 347 7.59 6.54 3.78
C GLY A 347 8.16 7.72 2.99
N GLY A 348 8.92 7.45 1.93
CA GLY A 348 9.64 8.49 1.20
C GLY A 348 8.78 9.37 0.30
N LEU A 349 7.64 8.89 -0.23
CA LEU A 349 6.78 9.60 -1.17
C LEU A 349 5.39 9.94 -0.60
N SER A 350 5.09 9.52 0.63
CA SER A 350 3.84 9.80 1.32
C SER A 350 4.14 10.16 2.76
N GLU A 351 3.30 9.78 3.70
CA GLU A 351 3.50 9.97 5.12
C GLU A 351 3.76 8.60 5.76
N PRO A 352 4.85 8.41 6.56
CA PRO A 352 5.06 7.19 7.30
C PRO A 352 3.84 6.88 8.18
N ALA A 353 3.32 5.66 8.06
CA ALA A 353 2.18 5.21 8.84
C ALA A 353 2.31 3.71 9.14
N ASP A 354 1.96 3.31 10.35
CA ASP A 354 2.11 1.95 10.85
C ASP A 354 1.41 0.92 9.93
N ARG A 355 0.22 1.23 9.46
CA ARG A 355 -0.55 0.34 8.59
C ARG A 355 0.15 -0.04 7.29
N TYR A 356 1.03 0.82 6.76
CA TYR A 356 1.68 0.55 5.48
C TYR A 356 2.69 -0.60 5.55
N GLN A 357 3.37 -0.78 6.68
CA GLN A 357 4.24 -1.94 6.84
C GLN A 357 3.47 -3.15 7.37
N THR A 358 2.57 -2.89 8.31
CA THR A 358 1.75 -3.91 8.96
C THR A 358 0.89 -4.72 7.98
N ARG A 359 0.45 -4.14 6.85
CA ARG A 359 -0.37 -4.82 5.82
C ARG A 359 0.35 -5.88 5.00
N ILE A 360 1.69 -5.96 5.07
CA ILE A 360 2.49 -6.86 4.24
C ILE A 360 3.45 -7.77 5.03
N VAL A 361 3.55 -7.62 6.36
CA VAL A 361 4.49 -8.39 7.20
C VAL A 361 3.87 -9.62 7.88
N TRP A 362 2.51 -9.91 7.77
CA TRP A 362 1.79 -11.07 8.33
C TRP A 362 2.03 -12.41 7.66
#